data_75a8389aa5b9e5f624b07b5ce188153f
#
_entry.id   75a8389aa5b9e5f624b07b5ce188153f
#
_cell.length_a   1.000
_cell.length_b   1.000
_cell.length_c   1.000
_cell.angle_alpha   90.00
_cell.angle_beta   90.00
_cell.angle_gamma   90.00
#
_symmetry.space_group_name_H-M   'P 1'
#
loop_
_entity.id
_entity.type
_entity.pdbx_description
1 polymer ?
#
loop_
_entity_poly.entity_id
_entity_poly.type
_entity_poly.pdbx_seq_one_letter_code
_entity_poly.pdbx_strand_id
1 'polypeptide(L)'
;MGAGQSSFVILYHRTPFDESKDKNGKRIWVDQKSPNGIIPTLRNLFRSCEKGTWIAWRRVDDQSNEGTERFEMDNPSPFTLCRIPLEDEQISSFYHITSKECFWPILHTFPTYFNVNNANWKIFEEVNKRFAMAACAEAAEGATVWVHDYNLWLTPGYIRAERPDLKIAFFHHTPFPGNDVFAILPWREQILESLLCCDVVGFHIPRYTENFARAATTLVGAKRGPKVPVDKKFIEVGTALSESTVTSHLEHNGRTIQLLSLSLIHI
;
A
#
# COMPACT_ATOMS: atom_id res chain seq x y z
N MET A 1 20.64 14.89 3.14
CA MET A 1 20.03 14.94 1.79
C MET A 1 18.92 15.96 1.85
N GLY A 2 18.80 16.87 0.87
CA GLY A 2 17.69 17.82 0.83
C GLY A 2 16.35 17.08 0.75
N ALA A 3 15.30 17.61 1.37
CA ALA A 3 13.95 17.08 1.25
C ALA A 3 13.54 17.01 -0.23
N GLY A 4 12.83 15.96 -0.61
CA GLY A 4 12.22 15.83 -1.94
C GLY A 4 11.26 17.00 -2.22
N GLN A 5 10.71 17.05 -3.42
CA GLN A 5 9.89 18.18 -3.84
C GLN A 5 8.41 17.82 -4.01
N SER A 6 8.04 16.55 -3.84
CA SER A 6 6.67 16.10 -4.05
C SER A 6 5.80 16.29 -2.81
N SER A 7 4.75 17.07 -2.94
CA SER A 7 3.75 17.27 -1.88
C SER A 7 2.86 16.03 -1.68
N PHE A 8 2.79 15.16 -2.68
CA PHE A 8 2.01 13.93 -2.68
C PHE A 8 2.77 12.77 -3.31
N VAL A 9 2.92 11.66 -2.57
CA VAL A 9 3.66 10.47 -3.02
C VAL A 9 2.74 9.25 -2.95
N ILE A 10 2.56 8.55 -4.07
CA ILE A 10 1.84 7.27 -4.14
C ILE A 10 2.87 6.15 -4.18
N LEU A 11 2.71 5.16 -3.29
CA LEU A 11 3.45 3.91 -3.34
C LEU A 11 2.51 2.79 -3.73
N TYR A 12 2.77 2.20 -4.88
CA TYR A 12 2.06 1.00 -5.34
C TYR A 12 3.06 0.08 -6.03
N HIS A 13 2.98 -1.22 -5.78
CA HIS A 13 3.96 -2.17 -6.29
C HIS A 13 4.02 -2.22 -7.83
N ARG A 14 2.96 -1.79 -8.55
CA ARG A 14 2.89 -1.73 -10.01
C ARG A 14 3.12 -0.32 -10.55
N THR A 15 3.73 -0.25 -11.73
CA THR A 15 3.80 0.99 -12.50
C THR A 15 2.43 1.41 -13.02
N PRO A 16 2.18 2.72 -13.22
CA PRO A 16 0.91 3.20 -13.77
C PRO A 16 0.79 3.01 -15.29
N PHE A 17 1.89 2.69 -15.96
CA PHE A 17 1.99 2.44 -17.40
C PHE A 17 2.83 1.21 -17.68
N ASP A 18 2.62 0.60 -18.84
CA ASP A 18 3.51 -0.43 -19.38
C ASP A 18 4.65 0.22 -20.17
N GLU A 19 5.86 -0.34 -20.00
CA GLU A 19 7.01 0.06 -20.80
C GLU A 19 6.96 -0.64 -22.15
N SER A 20 7.21 0.09 -23.23
CA SER A 20 7.28 -0.42 -24.60
C SER A 20 8.42 0.27 -25.36
N LYS A 21 8.70 -0.20 -26.56
CA LYS A 21 9.65 0.46 -27.49
C LYS A 21 8.93 0.89 -28.76
N ASP A 22 9.24 2.09 -29.24
CA ASP A 22 8.77 2.58 -30.53
C ASP A 22 9.50 1.89 -31.71
N LYS A 23 9.16 2.28 -32.95
CA LYS A 23 9.77 1.72 -34.16
C LYS A 23 11.29 1.95 -34.27
N ASN A 24 11.82 2.91 -33.51
CA ASN A 24 13.24 3.26 -33.46
C ASN A 24 13.94 2.64 -32.25
N GLY A 25 13.28 1.80 -31.47
CA GLY A 25 13.80 1.19 -30.26
C GLY A 25 13.84 2.11 -29.03
N LYS A 26 13.29 3.33 -29.13
CA LYS A 26 13.21 4.26 -28.02
C LYS A 26 12.12 3.84 -27.04
N ARG A 27 12.42 3.91 -25.73
CA ARG A 27 11.46 3.65 -24.65
C ARG A 27 10.27 4.60 -24.74
N ILE A 28 9.07 4.03 -24.68
CA ILE A 28 7.80 4.76 -24.60
C ILE A 28 6.93 4.15 -23.49
N TRP A 29 6.04 4.95 -22.94
CA TRP A 29 5.06 4.54 -21.95
C TRP A 29 3.70 4.42 -22.62
N VAL A 30 3.03 3.30 -22.42
CA VAL A 30 1.72 3.01 -22.99
C VAL A 30 0.73 2.67 -21.88
N ASP A 31 -0.54 3.00 -22.09
CA ASP A 31 -1.59 2.58 -21.16
C ASP A 31 -1.67 1.05 -21.09
N GLN A 32 -1.86 0.54 -19.90
CA GLN A 32 -2.00 -0.90 -19.68
C GLN A 32 -3.23 -1.43 -20.42
N LYS A 33 -3.10 -2.55 -21.13
CA LYS A 33 -4.20 -3.17 -21.88
C LYS A 33 -5.36 -3.60 -20.98
N SER A 34 -5.05 -3.99 -19.75
CA SER A 34 -6.02 -4.39 -18.73
C SER A 34 -5.55 -3.86 -17.37
N PRO A 35 -5.70 -2.53 -17.13
CA PRO A 35 -5.38 -1.98 -15.82
C PRO A 35 -6.34 -2.60 -14.81
N ASN A 36 -5.82 -3.00 -13.64
CA ASN A 36 -6.73 -3.23 -12.53
C ASN A 36 -7.37 -1.86 -12.19
N GLY A 37 -8.66 -1.85 -11.81
CA GLY A 37 -9.47 -0.64 -11.70
C GLY A 37 -8.90 0.48 -10.83
N ILE A 38 -7.90 0.17 -9.99
CA ILE A 38 -7.28 1.15 -9.09
C ILE A 38 -6.27 2.08 -9.78
N ILE A 39 -5.52 1.60 -10.77
CA ILE A 39 -4.45 2.38 -11.40
C ILE A 39 -4.98 3.68 -12.06
N PRO A 40 -6.06 3.64 -12.89
CA PRO A 40 -6.63 4.85 -13.45
C PRO A 40 -7.12 5.85 -12.39
N THR A 41 -7.75 5.35 -11.32
CA THR A 41 -8.23 6.18 -10.21
C THR A 41 -7.07 6.88 -9.51
N LEU A 42 -6.01 6.16 -9.17
CA LEU A 42 -4.85 6.75 -8.50
C LEU A 42 -4.10 7.75 -9.39
N ARG A 43 -3.99 7.49 -10.70
CA ARG A 43 -3.38 8.43 -11.64
C ARG A 43 -4.14 9.76 -11.68
N ASN A 44 -5.47 9.72 -11.64
CA ASN A 44 -6.29 10.93 -11.65
C ASN A 44 -6.09 11.84 -10.44
N LEU A 45 -5.61 11.31 -9.31
CA LEU A 45 -5.34 12.12 -8.12
C LEU A 45 -4.21 13.14 -8.33
N PHE A 46 -3.29 12.89 -9.26
CA PHE A 46 -2.23 13.85 -9.59
C PHE A 46 -2.77 15.14 -10.21
N ARG A 47 -4.00 15.16 -10.73
CA ARG A 47 -4.68 16.40 -11.19
C ARG A 47 -4.93 17.40 -10.05
N SER A 48 -4.94 16.92 -8.82
CA SER A 48 -5.24 17.72 -7.62
C SER A 48 -4.00 18.13 -6.83
N CYS A 49 -2.80 17.82 -7.32
CA CYS A 49 -1.54 18.20 -6.66
C CYS A 49 -0.61 18.93 -7.63
N GLU A 50 0.16 19.90 -7.12
CA GLU A 50 1.12 20.67 -7.91
C GLU A 50 2.30 19.80 -8.37
N LYS A 51 2.77 18.91 -7.48
CA LYS A 51 3.87 18.01 -7.75
C LYS A 51 3.65 16.69 -7.00
N GLY A 52 3.67 15.60 -7.74
CA GLY A 52 3.47 14.28 -7.21
C GLY A 52 4.50 13.27 -7.72
N THR A 53 4.69 12.19 -6.97
CA THR A 53 5.54 11.06 -7.36
C THR A 53 4.78 9.76 -7.22
N TRP A 54 4.87 8.89 -8.23
CA TRP A 54 4.46 7.49 -8.16
C TRP A 54 5.68 6.61 -8.00
N ILE A 55 5.74 5.79 -6.94
CA ILE A 55 6.83 4.86 -6.69
C ILE A 55 6.38 3.43 -6.96
N ALA A 56 7.13 2.73 -7.82
CA ALA A 56 6.92 1.32 -8.15
C ALA A 56 8.26 0.60 -8.26
N TRP A 57 8.25 -0.72 -8.43
CA TRP A 57 9.46 -1.46 -8.72
C TRP A 57 9.62 -1.73 -10.24
N ARG A 58 10.84 -1.99 -10.64
CA ARG A 58 11.19 -2.55 -11.95
C ARG A 58 12.11 -3.75 -11.79
N ARG A 59 12.10 -4.65 -12.75
CA ARG A 59 13.09 -5.71 -12.83
C ARG A 59 14.43 -5.12 -13.28
N VAL A 60 15.52 -5.54 -12.64
CA VAL A 60 16.88 -5.31 -13.15
C VAL A 60 17.10 -6.29 -14.30
N ASP A 61 17.61 -5.82 -15.42
CA ASP A 61 18.14 -6.65 -16.51
C ASP A 61 19.65 -6.44 -16.66
N ASP A 62 20.32 -7.33 -17.38
CA ASP A 62 21.78 -7.31 -17.55
C ASP A 62 22.34 -6.02 -18.20
N GLN A 63 21.47 -5.18 -18.74
CA GLN A 63 21.81 -3.90 -19.38
C GLN A 63 21.35 -2.68 -18.59
N SER A 64 20.64 -2.88 -17.48
CA SER A 64 20.06 -1.78 -16.70
C SER A 64 21.00 -1.30 -15.61
N ASN A 65 20.98 0.01 -15.38
CA ASN A 65 21.61 0.60 -14.22
C ASN A 65 20.93 0.05 -12.94
N GLU A 66 21.72 -0.37 -11.95
CA GLU A 66 21.22 -0.81 -10.62
C GLU A 66 20.57 0.31 -9.80
N GLY A 67 20.60 1.53 -10.30
CA GLY A 67 20.02 2.71 -9.65
C GLY A 67 18.50 2.84 -9.81
N THR A 68 17.94 3.68 -8.98
CA THR A 68 16.54 4.14 -9.10
C THR A 68 16.39 4.98 -10.36
N GLU A 69 15.39 4.66 -11.19
CA GLU A 69 15.05 5.43 -12.37
C GLU A 69 13.95 6.45 -12.08
N ARG A 70 14.04 7.62 -12.72
CA ARG A 70 13.02 8.68 -12.64
C ARG A 70 12.63 9.13 -14.04
N PHE A 71 11.31 9.27 -14.27
CA PHE A 71 10.72 9.74 -15.51
C PHE A 71 9.68 10.79 -15.21
N GLU A 72 9.76 11.92 -15.92
CA GLU A 72 8.69 12.91 -15.91
C GLU A 72 7.57 12.43 -16.82
N MET A 73 6.38 12.35 -16.25
CA MET A 73 5.14 11.92 -16.90
C MET A 73 4.19 13.10 -16.97
N ASP A 74 3.34 13.17 -17.98
CA ASP A 74 2.40 14.28 -18.21
C ASP A 74 0.94 13.83 -18.44
N ASN A 75 0.65 12.57 -18.24
CA ASN A 75 -0.69 12.01 -18.43
C ASN A 75 -1.19 11.30 -17.15
N PRO A 76 -2.30 11.71 -16.53
CA PRO A 76 -3.28 12.76 -16.91
C PRO A 76 -2.88 14.19 -16.51
N SER A 77 -1.79 14.34 -15.81
CA SER A 77 -1.16 15.59 -15.34
C SER A 77 0.30 15.31 -15.00
N PRO A 78 1.15 16.34 -14.86
CA PRO A 78 2.56 16.14 -14.54
C PRO A 78 2.77 15.42 -13.21
N PHE A 79 3.60 14.36 -13.22
CA PHE A 79 4.09 13.68 -12.04
C PHE A 79 5.40 12.95 -12.36
N THR A 80 6.19 12.64 -11.33
CA THR A 80 7.40 11.84 -11.48
C THR A 80 7.08 10.35 -11.28
N LEU A 81 7.45 9.49 -12.21
CA LEU A 81 7.50 8.04 -12.01
C LEU A 81 8.89 7.66 -11.51
N CYS A 82 8.95 7.16 -10.28
CA CYS A 82 10.16 6.66 -9.64
C CYS A 82 10.11 5.12 -9.59
N ARG A 83 11.12 4.45 -10.16
CA ARG A 83 11.17 2.98 -10.18
C ARG A 83 12.41 2.47 -9.44
N ILE A 84 12.17 1.72 -8.37
CA ILE A 84 13.23 1.05 -7.61
C ILE A 84 13.62 -0.27 -8.29
N PRO A 85 14.92 -0.59 -8.40
CA PRO A 85 15.37 -1.85 -9.00
C PRO A 85 15.12 -3.03 -8.05
N LEU A 86 14.62 -4.14 -8.58
CA LEU A 86 14.55 -5.43 -7.91
C LEU A 86 15.13 -6.52 -8.81
N GLU A 87 15.94 -7.38 -8.23
CA GLU A 87 16.47 -8.57 -8.87
C GLU A 87 15.42 -9.68 -8.94
N ASP A 88 15.63 -10.67 -9.81
CA ASP A 88 14.69 -11.78 -10.01
C ASP A 88 14.44 -12.58 -8.73
N GLU A 89 15.45 -12.81 -7.92
CA GLU A 89 15.31 -13.46 -6.62
C GLU A 89 14.40 -12.64 -5.67
N GLN A 90 14.61 -11.32 -5.61
CA GLN A 90 13.81 -10.42 -4.80
C GLN A 90 12.35 -10.38 -5.27
N ILE A 91 12.13 -10.31 -6.58
CA ILE A 91 10.77 -10.34 -7.17
C ILE A 91 10.09 -11.68 -6.86
N SER A 92 10.79 -12.79 -7.06
CA SER A 92 10.26 -14.12 -6.76
C SER A 92 9.86 -14.26 -5.30
N SER A 93 10.75 -13.92 -4.38
CA SER A 93 10.50 -14.02 -2.94
C SER A 93 9.43 -13.05 -2.46
N PHE A 94 9.54 -11.77 -2.82
CA PHE A 94 8.62 -10.72 -2.38
C PHE A 94 7.22 -10.90 -2.96
N TYR A 95 7.13 -11.03 -4.30
CA TYR A 95 5.85 -10.98 -5.00
C TYR A 95 5.22 -12.36 -5.18
N HIS A 96 5.97 -13.34 -5.72
CA HIS A 96 5.37 -14.64 -6.05
C HIS A 96 5.19 -15.51 -4.81
N ILE A 97 6.17 -15.56 -3.90
CA ILE A 97 6.11 -16.44 -2.73
C ILE A 97 5.38 -15.73 -1.58
N THR A 98 5.99 -14.69 -1.00
CA THR A 98 5.44 -14.07 0.22
C THR A 98 4.06 -13.47 -0.03
N SER A 99 3.89 -12.71 -1.12
CA SER A 99 2.59 -12.08 -1.39
C SER A 99 1.53 -13.06 -1.88
N LYS A 100 1.86 -14.03 -2.75
CA LYS A 100 0.87 -14.90 -3.38
C LYS A 100 0.63 -16.22 -2.67
N GLU A 101 1.67 -16.84 -2.09
CA GLU A 101 1.51 -18.12 -1.41
C GLU A 101 1.24 -17.96 0.09
N CYS A 102 1.77 -16.88 0.73
CA CYS A 102 1.53 -16.66 2.15
C CYS A 102 0.34 -15.72 2.39
N PHE A 103 0.37 -14.49 1.86
CA PHE A 103 -0.64 -13.49 2.24
C PHE A 103 -1.96 -13.68 1.53
N TRP A 104 -1.94 -13.90 0.21
CA TRP A 104 -3.16 -13.99 -0.58
C TRP A 104 -4.18 -15.02 -0.05
N PRO A 105 -3.78 -16.27 0.30
CA PRO A 105 -4.71 -17.24 0.88
C PRO A 105 -5.32 -16.76 2.21
N ILE A 106 -4.53 -16.17 3.08
CA ILE A 106 -4.99 -15.66 4.38
C ILE A 106 -5.99 -14.52 4.18
N LEU A 107 -5.67 -13.57 3.30
CA LEU A 107 -6.54 -12.42 3.00
C LEU A 107 -7.89 -12.84 2.42
N HIS A 108 -7.91 -13.90 1.63
CA HIS A 108 -9.13 -14.42 1.01
C HIS A 108 -9.81 -15.55 1.81
N THR A 109 -9.39 -15.76 3.06
CA THR A 109 -9.96 -16.78 3.96
C THR A 109 -9.85 -18.22 3.46
N PHE A 110 -8.73 -18.54 2.78
CA PHE A 110 -8.36 -19.88 2.34
C PHE A 110 -7.11 -20.39 3.07
N PRO A 111 -7.12 -20.53 4.41
CA PRO A 111 -5.93 -20.87 5.19
C PRO A 111 -5.33 -22.23 4.84
N THR A 112 -6.09 -23.12 4.22
CA THR A 112 -5.59 -24.43 3.75
C THR A 112 -4.59 -24.33 2.61
N TYR A 113 -4.53 -23.21 1.90
CA TYR A 113 -3.56 -22.92 0.84
C TYR A 113 -2.37 -22.11 1.34
N PHE A 114 -2.34 -21.73 2.62
CA PHE A 114 -1.22 -20.99 3.21
C PHE A 114 0.06 -21.81 3.17
N ASN A 115 1.10 -21.24 2.55
CA ASN A 115 2.40 -21.87 2.44
C ASN A 115 3.51 -20.87 2.80
N VAL A 116 4.21 -21.15 3.90
CA VAL A 116 5.28 -20.29 4.42
C VAL A 116 6.68 -20.88 4.19
N ASN A 117 6.77 -22.12 3.68
CA ASN A 117 8.02 -22.87 3.67
C ASN A 117 9.14 -22.19 2.85
N ASN A 118 8.78 -21.49 1.79
CA ASN A 118 9.73 -20.82 0.90
C ASN A 118 9.77 -19.29 1.12
N ALA A 119 9.04 -18.77 2.09
CA ALA A 119 9.02 -17.34 2.36
C ALA A 119 10.34 -16.86 2.96
N ASN A 120 10.95 -15.88 2.32
CA ASN A 120 12.12 -15.20 2.85
C ASN A 120 11.69 -13.82 3.40
N TRP A 121 11.43 -13.78 4.72
CA TRP A 121 10.96 -12.57 5.37
C TRP A 121 11.94 -11.40 5.27
N LYS A 122 13.24 -11.67 5.33
CA LYS A 122 14.27 -10.62 5.20
C LYS A 122 14.20 -9.91 3.85
N ILE A 123 13.94 -10.64 2.77
CA ILE A 123 13.74 -10.02 1.44
C ILE A 123 12.46 -9.16 1.44
N PHE A 124 11.38 -9.63 2.08
CA PHE A 124 10.15 -8.83 2.19
C PHE A 124 10.39 -7.53 2.96
N GLU A 125 11.10 -7.58 4.08
CA GLU A 125 11.52 -6.39 4.85
C GLU A 125 12.39 -5.45 4.02
N GLU A 126 13.39 -5.99 3.32
CA GLU A 126 14.32 -5.21 2.50
C GLU A 126 13.60 -4.47 1.38
N VAL A 127 12.72 -5.14 0.64
CA VAL A 127 11.94 -4.52 -0.44
C VAL A 127 11.05 -3.41 0.11
N ASN A 128 10.32 -3.66 1.22
CA ASN A 128 9.50 -2.63 1.86
C ASN A 128 10.34 -1.43 2.34
N LYS A 129 11.53 -1.68 2.88
CA LYS A 129 12.46 -0.61 3.28
C LYS A 129 12.94 0.20 2.08
N ARG A 130 13.24 -0.43 0.93
CA ARG A 130 13.61 0.29 -0.30
C ARG A 130 12.48 1.21 -0.77
N PHE A 131 11.22 0.75 -0.73
CA PHE A 131 10.06 1.61 -1.02
C PHE A 131 9.96 2.79 -0.06
N ALA A 132 10.14 2.55 1.24
CA ALA A 132 10.11 3.61 2.24
C ALA A 132 11.20 4.65 2.02
N MET A 133 12.44 4.22 1.76
CA MET A 133 13.56 5.14 1.52
C MET A 133 13.34 5.97 0.25
N ALA A 134 12.81 5.36 -0.82
CA ALA A 134 12.44 6.11 -2.02
C ALA A 134 11.36 7.16 -1.72
N ALA A 135 10.33 6.81 -0.94
CA ALA A 135 9.30 7.78 -0.54
C ALA A 135 9.87 8.93 0.29
N CYS A 136 10.73 8.62 1.26
CA CYS A 136 11.38 9.63 2.09
C CYS A 136 12.26 10.60 1.27
N ALA A 137 12.89 10.09 0.20
CA ALA A 137 13.72 10.90 -0.69
C ALA A 137 12.89 11.80 -1.63
N GLU A 138 11.71 11.33 -2.09
CA GLU A 138 10.85 12.09 -3.00
C GLU A 138 9.94 13.10 -2.28
N ALA A 139 9.54 12.81 -1.03
CA ALA A 139 8.59 13.60 -0.27
C ALA A 139 9.16 14.94 0.20
N ALA A 140 8.43 16.03 -0.06
CA ALA A 140 8.65 17.32 0.56
C ALA A 140 8.43 17.26 2.08
N GLU A 141 8.79 18.30 2.82
CA GLU A 141 8.48 18.43 4.24
C GLU A 141 6.94 18.47 4.45
N GLY A 142 6.44 17.66 5.38
CA GLY A 142 5.02 17.56 5.68
C GLY A 142 4.15 16.96 4.56
N ALA A 143 4.76 16.37 3.53
CA ALA A 143 4.05 15.76 2.41
C ALA A 143 3.14 14.61 2.84
N THR A 144 2.14 14.32 2.01
CA THR A 144 1.30 13.13 2.15
C THR A 144 1.88 11.97 1.35
N VAL A 145 2.10 10.85 2.02
CA VAL A 145 2.52 9.57 1.41
C VAL A 145 1.39 8.58 1.51
N TRP A 146 0.89 8.11 0.38
CA TRP A 146 -0.21 7.15 0.32
C TRP A 146 0.28 5.79 -0.16
N VAL A 147 0.32 4.84 0.77
CA VAL A 147 0.80 3.47 0.56
C VAL A 147 -0.37 2.57 0.22
N HIS A 148 -0.21 1.74 -0.79
CA HIS A 148 -1.28 0.87 -1.29
C HIS A 148 -0.92 -0.61 -1.20
N ASP A 149 -1.87 -1.34 -0.62
CA ASP A 149 -2.01 -2.79 -0.61
C ASP A 149 -0.97 -3.58 0.19
N TYR A 150 -1.30 -4.82 0.47
CA TYR A 150 -0.61 -5.74 1.39
C TYR A 150 0.85 -6.03 1.04
N ASN A 151 1.24 -5.85 -0.21
CA ASN A 151 2.64 -5.96 -0.62
C ASN A 151 3.56 -4.97 0.13
N LEU A 152 3.02 -3.85 0.59
CA LEU A 152 3.75 -2.76 1.22
C LEU A 152 3.40 -2.58 2.71
N TRP A 153 2.99 -3.64 3.38
CA TRP A 153 2.54 -3.59 4.77
C TRP A 153 3.59 -3.08 5.77
N LEU A 154 4.89 -3.28 5.50
CA LEU A 154 5.94 -2.81 6.40
C LEU A 154 6.47 -1.41 6.06
N THR A 155 6.13 -0.90 4.88
CA THR A 155 6.59 0.41 4.40
C THR A 155 6.20 1.57 5.33
N PRO A 156 4.98 1.65 5.90
CA PRO A 156 4.60 2.74 6.81
C PRO A 156 5.50 2.85 8.04
N GLY A 157 5.87 1.72 8.65
CA GLY A 157 6.75 1.72 9.81
C GLY A 157 8.13 2.29 9.50
N TYR A 158 8.72 1.92 8.36
CA TYR A 158 10.01 2.44 7.92
C TYR A 158 9.94 3.93 7.56
N ILE A 159 8.86 4.41 6.91
CA ILE A 159 8.67 5.83 6.62
C ILE A 159 8.59 6.62 7.92
N ARG A 160 7.77 6.17 8.88
CA ARG A 160 7.58 6.88 10.14
C ARG A 160 8.88 7.01 10.96
N ALA A 161 9.70 5.96 10.93
CA ALA A 161 10.99 5.97 11.63
C ALA A 161 11.98 6.98 11.02
N GLU A 162 11.98 7.15 9.69
CA GLU A 162 12.89 8.02 8.97
C GLU A 162 12.39 9.47 8.87
N ARG A 163 11.08 9.64 8.62
CA ARG A 163 10.43 10.93 8.37
C ARG A 163 9.16 11.07 9.22
N PRO A 164 9.30 11.45 10.51
CA PRO A 164 8.15 11.61 11.41
C PRO A 164 7.22 12.78 11.03
N ASP A 165 7.69 13.71 10.21
CA ASP A 165 6.94 14.85 9.69
C ASP A 165 5.88 14.48 8.63
N LEU A 166 6.03 13.34 7.95
CA LEU A 166 5.15 12.96 6.85
C LEU A 166 3.77 12.50 7.34
N LYS A 167 2.76 12.81 6.55
CA LYS A 167 1.41 12.25 6.71
C LYS A 167 1.33 10.94 5.95
N ILE A 168 1.03 9.85 6.65
CA ILE A 168 1.02 8.50 6.06
C ILE A 168 -0.41 8.00 6.00
N ALA A 169 -0.92 7.76 4.79
CA ALA A 169 -2.16 7.05 4.56
C ALA A 169 -1.85 5.66 4.00
N PHE A 170 -2.62 4.67 4.40
CA PHE A 170 -2.57 3.32 3.85
C PHE A 170 -3.95 2.90 3.34
N PHE A 171 -4.01 2.25 2.17
CA PHE A 171 -5.25 1.69 1.67
C PHE A 171 -5.09 0.21 1.29
N HIS A 172 -5.95 -0.61 1.87
CA HIS A 172 -5.97 -2.04 1.67
C HIS A 172 -6.98 -2.42 0.58
N HIS A 173 -6.50 -2.86 -0.58
CA HIS A 173 -7.34 -3.18 -1.74
C HIS A 173 -7.93 -4.59 -1.71
N THR A 174 -7.37 -5.48 -0.92
CA THR A 174 -7.84 -6.85 -0.74
C THR A 174 -8.74 -6.95 0.50
N PRO A 175 -9.51 -8.04 0.66
CA PRO A 175 -10.18 -8.31 1.92
C PRO A 175 -9.22 -8.28 3.12
N PHE A 176 -9.69 -7.79 4.27
CA PHE A 176 -8.96 -7.99 5.52
C PHE A 176 -9.72 -9.06 6.34
N PRO A 177 -9.10 -10.21 6.66
CA PRO A 177 -9.78 -11.35 7.23
C PRO A 177 -10.13 -11.14 8.71
N GLY A 178 -10.94 -12.03 9.26
CA GLY A 178 -11.16 -12.09 10.71
C GLY A 178 -9.87 -12.33 11.49
N ASN A 179 -9.86 -11.93 12.75
CA ASN A 179 -8.68 -12.01 13.61
C ASN A 179 -8.08 -13.41 13.75
N ASP A 180 -8.91 -14.43 13.81
CA ASP A 180 -8.51 -15.84 13.88
C ASP A 180 -7.72 -16.30 12.64
N VAL A 181 -8.16 -15.88 11.46
CA VAL A 181 -7.46 -16.19 10.20
C VAL A 181 -6.19 -15.34 10.06
N PHE A 182 -6.24 -14.04 10.38
CA PHE A 182 -5.07 -13.18 10.32
C PHE A 182 -3.96 -13.63 11.28
N ALA A 183 -4.34 -14.15 12.45
CA ALA A 183 -3.42 -14.64 13.48
C ALA A 183 -2.57 -15.86 13.04
N ILE A 184 -2.91 -16.50 11.92
CA ILE A 184 -2.10 -17.57 11.34
C ILE A 184 -0.75 -17.04 10.81
N LEU A 185 -0.69 -15.77 10.37
CA LEU A 185 0.52 -15.16 9.86
C LEU A 185 1.61 -15.08 10.96
N PRO A 186 2.81 -15.64 10.75
CA PRO A 186 3.91 -15.55 11.71
C PRO A 186 4.29 -14.10 12.04
N TRP A 187 4.18 -13.22 11.07
CA TRP A 187 4.60 -11.80 11.14
C TRP A 187 3.45 -10.83 11.45
N ARG A 188 2.30 -11.33 11.92
CA ARG A 188 1.08 -10.57 12.19
C ARG A 188 1.30 -9.33 13.06
N GLU A 189 2.10 -9.46 14.10
CA GLU A 189 2.36 -8.35 15.03
C GLU A 189 3.20 -7.26 14.36
N GLN A 190 4.29 -7.64 13.67
CA GLN A 190 5.13 -6.70 12.93
C GLN A 190 4.35 -5.96 11.83
N ILE A 191 3.46 -6.66 11.14
CA ILE A 191 2.58 -6.06 10.12
C ILE A 191 1.64 -5.03 10.76
N LEU A 192 0.98 -5.39 11.86
CA LEU A 192 0.06 -4.49 12.56
C LEU A 192 0.79 -3.27 13.14
N GLU A 193 1.94 -3.46 13.78
CA GLU A 193 2.76 -2.36 14.30
C GLU A 193 3.16 -1.37 13.20
N SER A 194 3.51 -1.87 12.02
CA SER A 194 3.80 -1.00 10.88
C SER A 194 2.57 -0.22 10.40
N LEU A 195 1.41 -0.88 10.26
CA LEU A 195 0.18 -0.21 9.84
C LEU A 195 -0.32 0.82 10.87
N LEU A 196 -0.06 0.60 12.16
CA LEU A 196 -0.36 1.54 13.24
C LEU A 196 0.60 2.76 13.27
N CYS A 197 1.62 2.79 12.41
CA CYS A 197 2.42 4.00 12.15
C CYS A 197 1.75 4.98 11.17
N CYS A 198 0.65 4.60 10.54
CA CYS A 198 -0.12 5.48 9.67
C CYS A 198 -0.92 6.52 10.47
N ASP A 199 -1.31 7.60 9.80
CA ASP A 199 -2.30 8.55 10.30
C ASP A 199 -3.71 8.11 9.90
N VAL A 200 -3.84 7.42 8.76
CA VAL A 200 -5.10 6.91 8.22
C VAL A 200 -4.90 5.51 7.63
N VAL A 201 -5.81 4.59 7.94
CA VAL A 201 -5.90 3.27 7.30
C VAL A 201 -7.28 3.07 6.72
N GLY A 202 -7.35 2.81 5.41
CA GLY A 202 -8.60 2.66 4.67
C GLY A 202 -8.83 1.26 4.11
N PHE A 203 -10.08 0.86 4.02
CA PHE A 203 -10.55 -0.41 3.48
C PHE A 203 -11.77 -0.19 2.58
N HIS A 204 -12.07 -1.17 1.70
CA HIS A 204 -13.20 -1.07 0.79
C HIS A 204 -14.57 -1.13 1.46
N ILE A 205 -14.71 -1.88 2.54
CA ILE A 205 -16.01 -2.07 3.21
C ILE A 205 -15.87 -2.04 4.74
N PRO A 206 -16.95 -1.69 5.47
CA PRO A 206 -16.96 -1.59 6.94
C PRO A 206 -16.50 -2.87 7.65
N ARG A 207 -16.84 -4.05 7.12
CA ARG A 207 -16.41 -5.34 7.68
C ARG A 207 -14.89 -5.45 7.77
N TYR A 208 -14.16 -5.02 6.74
CA TYR A 208 -12.69 -5.11 6.74
C TYR A 208 -12.06 -4.13 7.72
N THR A 209 -12.64 -2.94 7.87
CA THR A 209 -12.27 -1.96 8.89
C THR A 209 -12.40 -2.54 10.31
N GLU A 210 -13.55 -3.19 10.60
CA GLU A 210 -13.77 -3.83 11.91
C GLU A 210 -12.85 -5.03 12.15
N ASN A 211 -12.57 -5.83 11.13
CA ASN A 211 -11.63 -6.95 11.22
C ASN A 211 -10.22 -6.46 11.58
N PHE A 212 -9.74 -5.41 10.92
CA PHE A 212 -8.46 -4.78 11.23
C PHE A 212 -8.43 -4.23 12.65
N ALA A 213 -9.48 -3.49 13.06
CA ALA A 213 -9.57 -2.94 14.41
C ALA A 213 -9.54 -4.04 15.48
N ARG A 214 -10.20 -5.18 15.25
CA ARG A 214 -10.15 -6.34 16.15
C ARG A 214 -8.77 -6.97 16.20
N ALA A 215 -8.14 -7.19 15.05
CA ALA A 215 -6.81 -7.78 14.98
C ALA A 215 -5.80 -6.89 15.73
N ALA A 216 -5.79 -5.58 15.47
CA ALA A 216 -4.92 -4.63 16.16
C ALA A 216 -5.14 -4.59 17.67
N THR A 217 -6.40 -4.63 18.13
CA THR A 217 -6.71 -4.67 19.55
C THR A 217 -6.23 -5.97 20.20
N THR A 218 -6.50 -7.10 19.56
CA THR A 218 -6.25 -8.41 20.15
C THR A 218 -4.77 -8.79 20.13
N LEU A 219 -4.05 -8.47 19.06
CA LEU A 219 -2.70 -8.96 18.82
C LEU A 219 -1.60 -8.00 19.30
N VAL A 220 -1.86 -6.68 19.25
CA VAL A 220 -0.86 -5.67 19.64
C VAL A 220 -1.38 -4.65 20.65
N GLY A 221 -2.56 -4.86 21.22
CA GLY A 221 -3.08 -4.05 22.33
C GLY A 221 -3.51 -2.64 21.97
N ALA A 222 -3.78 -2.34 20.70
CA ALA A 222 -4.32 -1.05 20.28
C ALA A 222 -5.69 -0.80 20.93
N LYS A 223 -5.95 0.42 21.37
CA LYS A 223 -7.23 0.81 21.95
C LYS A 223 -8.19 1.26 20.86
N ARG A 224 -9.45 0.84 20.96
CA ARG A 224 -10.49 1.22 20.01
C ARG A 224 -11.17 2.51 20.45
N GLY A 225 -11.28 3.45 19.54
CA GLY A 225 -12.15 4.61 19.70
C GLY A 225 -13.63 4.26 19.61
N PRO A 226 -14.51 5.26 19.69
CA PRO A 226 -15.95 5.06 19.60
C PRO A 226 -16.36 4.46 18.25
N LYS A 227 -17.50 3.77 18.26
CA LYS A 227 -18.14 3.34 17.03
C LYS A 227 -18.98 4.46 16.46
N VAL A 228 -18.92 4.60 15.13
CA VAL A 228 -19.73 5.55 14.36
C VAL A 228 -20.65 4.79 13.40
N PRO A 229 -21.81 5.36 13.03
CA PRO A 229 -22.69 4.74 12.04
C PRO A 229 -21.96 4.51 10.72
N VAL A 230 -22.25 3.37 10.07
CA VAL A 230 -21.79 3.09 8.71
C VAL A 230 -22.47 4.07 7.75
N ASP A 231 -21.74 4.59 6.77
CA ASP A 231 -22.28 5.45 5.73
C ASP A 231 -23.41 4.74 4.97
N LYS A 232 -24.53 5.44 4.78
CA LYS A 232 -25.74 4.93 4.12
C LYS A 232 -25.46 4.29 2.76
N LYS A 233 -24.52 4.83 2.00
CA LYS A 233 -24.11 4.26 0.70
C LYS A 233 -23.71 2.78 0.77
N PHE A 234 -23.03 2.34 1.85
CA PHE A 234 -22.67 0.93 2.01
C PHE A 234 -23.89 0.07 2.32
N ILE A 235 -24.88 0.61 3.00
CA ILE A 235 -26.15 -0.07 3.31
C ILE A 235 -26.97 -0.22 2.03
N GLU A 236 -27.13 0.86 1.26
CA GLU A 236 -27.92 0.91 0.03
C GLU A 236 -27.40 -0.04 -1.06
N VAL A 237 -26.08 -0.13 -1.21
CA VAL A 237 -25.47 -1.07 -2.19
C VAL A 237 -25.22 -2.48 -1.62
N GLY A 238 -25.64 -2.75 -0.37
CA GLY A 238 -25.50 -4.06 0.26
C GLY A 238 -24.07 -4.44 0.68
N THR A 239 -23.10 -3.54 0.60
CA THR A 239 -21.70 -3.82 0.95
C THR A 239 -21.36 -3.57 2.42
N ALA A 240 -22.28 -2.99 3.21
CA ALA A 240 -22.17 -2.92 4.66
C ALA A 240 -22.19 -4.31 5.31
N LEU A 241 -22.76 -5.29 4.62
CA LEU A 241 -23.03 -6.63 5.14
C LEU A 241 -23.89 -6.54 6.41
N SER A 242 -23.43 -7.08 7.54
CA SER A 242 -24.14 -6.99 8.83
C SER A 242 -23.63 -5.84 9.71
N GLU A 243 -22.71 -5.00 9.22
CA GLU A 243 -22.16 -3.92 10.03
C GLU A 243 -23.08 -2.67 9.98
N SER A 244 -23.62 -2.27 11.12
CA SER A 244 -24.36 -1.02 11.29
C SER A 244 -23.50 0.12 11.84
N THR A 245 -22.40 -0.23 12.49
CA THR A 245 -21.43 0.71 13.07
C THR A 245 -20.02 0.21 12.81
N VAL A 246 -19.06 1.13 12.76
CA VAL A 246 -17.64 0.86 12.54
C VAL A 246 -16.78 1.64 13.53
N THR A 247 -15.65 1.08 13.95
CA THR A 247 -14.66 1.77 14.79
C THR A 247 -14.09 2.97 14.04
N SER A 248 -14.16 4.16 14.64
CA SER A 248 -13.72 5.41 14.01
C SER A 248 -12.20 5.55 13.94
N HIS A 249 -11.48 5.10 14.96
CA HIS A 249 -10.04 5.18 15.04
C HIS A 249 -9.47 4.16 16.04
N LEU A 250 -8.16 3.99 15.98
CA LEU A 250 -7.37 3.27 16.99
C LEU A 250 -6.42 4.23 17.68
N GLU A 251 -6.07 3.93 18.92
CA GLU A 251 -5.00 4.58 19.66
C GLU A 251 -3.90 3.56 19.95
N HIS A 252 -2.67 3.87 19.60
CA HIS A 252 -1.53 3.01 19.82
C HIS A 252 -0.25 3.82 19.97
N ASN A 253 0.55 3.55 21.00
CA ASN A 253 1.83 4.20 21.27
C ASN A 253 1.77 5.74 21.19
N GLY A 254 0.71 6.36 21.76
CA GLY A 254 0.50 7.80 21.78
C GLY A 254 0.02 8.41 20.44
N ARG A 255 -0.31 7.58 19.45
CA ARG A 255 -0.81 8.00 18.13
C ARG A 255 -2.30 7.64 18.00
N THR A 256 -3.02 8.48 17.25
CA THR A 256 -4.39 8.22 16.81
C THR A 256 -4.38 7.88 15.33
N ILE A 257 -4.90 6.71 14.97
CA ILE A 257 -4.96 6.20 13.60
C ILE A 257 -6.41 6.19 13.15
N GLN A 258 -6.78 7.08 12.23
CA GLN A 258 -8.13 7.13 11.68
C GLN A 258 -8.42 5.90 10.83
N LEU A 259 -9.61 5.32 10.99
CA LEU A 259 -10.06 4.19 10.20
C LEU A 259 -11.14 4.62 9.22
N LEU A 260 -10.99 4.26 7.96
CA LEU A 260 -11.94 4.62 6.91
C LEU A 260 -12.47 3.38 6.18
N SER A 261 -13.77 3.40 5.91
CA SER A 261 -14.38 2.54 4.90
C SER A 261 -14.63 3.41 3.67
N LEU A 262 -13.93 3.11 2.56
CA LEU A 262 -13.96 3.95 1.37
C LEU A 262 -14.02 3.07 0.11
N SER A 263 -15.16 3.08 -0.56
CA SER A 263 -15.28 2.39 -1.84
C SER A 263 -14.62 3.21 -2.95
N LEU A 264 -13.41 2.82 -3.34
CA LEU A 264 -12.71 3.46 -4.47
C LEU A 264 -13.34 3.16 -5.84
N ILE A 265 -14.35 2.30 -5.89
CA ILE A 265 -15.12 1.99 -7.10
C ILE A 265 -16.11 3.14 -7.43
N HIS A 266 -16.38 4.01 -6.47
CA HIS A 266 -17.36 5.10 -6.58
C HIS A 266 -16.73 6.50 -6.49
N ILE A 267 -15.39 6.62 -6.69
CA ILE A 267 -14.68 7.89 -6.76
C ILE A 267 -14.48 8.32 -8.21
#